data_ee8b0c16ba8be021b59ea1aa9473697b
#
_entry.id   ee8b0c16ba8be021b59ea1aa9473697b
#
_cell.length_a   1.000
_cell.length_b   1.000
_cell.length_c   1.000
_cell.angle_alpha   90.00
_cell.angle_beta   90.00
_cell.angle_gamma   90.00
#
_symmetry.space_group_name_H-M   'P 1'
#
loop_
_entity.id
_entity.type
_entity.pdbx_description
1 polymer ?
#
loop_
_entity_poly.entity_id
_entity_poly.type
_entity_poly.pdbx_seq_one_letter_code
_entity_poly.pdbx_strand_id
1 'polypeptide(L)'
;MEKKETSQTSGIELRYTIAEDAESLRKWLDEPDILRAFPMADPLEVDDSVKHWISFSKYKSSLTALSDGKPCGLATLCLMPYRKLAHQCLVSIIVSEDFRNKGVGTLMMNNIIHLAKSYFRIEVLYLEVYEGNPAISLYHRFGFKEVGNQKCFMKEDDEYIGKIIMERIL
;
A
#
# COMPACT_ATOMS: atom_id res chain seq x y z
N MET A 1 -24.62 23.75 1.82
CA MET A 1 -23.94 23.54 3.12
C MET A 1 -23.05 22.29 2.96
N GLU A 2 -21.81 22.49 2.58
CA GLU A 2 -20.82 21.40 2.51
C GLU A 2 -20.42 21.00 3.92
N LYS A 3 -20.69 19.76 4.28
CA LYS A 3 -20.12 19.16 5.49
C LYS A 3 -18.62 19.01 5.28
N LYS A 4 -17.83 19.88 5.89
CA LYS A 4 -16.40 19.63 6.13
C LYS A 4 -16.31 18.37 6.99
N GLU A 5 -15.89 17.24 6.36
CA GLU A 5 -15.34 16.11 7.12
C GLU A 5 -14.08 16.60 7.81
N THR A 6 -14.18 16.86 9.08
CA THR A 6 -13.03 17.10 9.97
C THR A 6 -12.29 15.78 10.06
N SER A 7 -11.17 15.67 9.32
CA SER A 7 -10.37 14.46 9.27
C SER A 7 -9.76 14.19 10.66
N GLN A 8 -10.01 12.99 11.17
CA GLN A 8 -9.40 12.44 12.41
C GLN A 8 -7.87 12.21 12.28
N THR A 9 -7.22 12.78 11.27
CA THR A 9 -5.78 12.69 11.00
C THR A 9 -4.96 13.82 11.64
N SER A 10 -5.54 14.60 12.57
CA SER A 10 -4.76 15.57 13.34
C SER A 10 -3.72 14.82 14.16
N GLY A 11 -2.42 15.08 13.90
CA GLY A 11 -1.30 14.42 14.56
C GLY A 11 -0.61 13.32 13.75
N ILE A 12 -1.05 13.06 12.51
CA ILE A 12 -0.33 12.16 11.60
C ILE A 12 0.59 12.98 10.69
N GLU A 13 1.87 12.66 10.72
CA GLU A 13 2.90 13.24 9.86
C GLU A 13 3.29 12.24 8.77
N LEU A 14 3.70 12.76 7.60
CA LEU A 14 4.24 11.94 6.51
C LEU A 14 5.69 12.36 6.23
N ARG A 15 6.54 11.38 6.05
CA ARG A 15 7.91 11.58 5.55
C ARG A 15 8.29 10.50 4.54
N TYR A 16 9.39 10.72 3.83
CA TYR A 16 9.97 9.62 3.05
C TYR A 16 10.39 8.47 3.96
N THR A 17 10.17 7.25 3.48
CA THR A 17 10.59 6.02 4.16
C THR A 17 12.11 5.97 4.28
N ILE A 18 12.60 5.51 5.42
CA ILE A 18 14.01 5.27 5.72
C ILE A 18 14.25 3.78 6.01
N ALA A 19 15.50 3.38 6.04
CA ALA A 19 15.85 1.96 6.24
C ALA A 19 15.36 1.41 7.59
N GLU A 20 15.34 2.23 8.63
CA GLU A 20 14.90 1.89 9.98
C GLU A 20 13.41 1.55 10.07
N ASP A 21 12.60 1.99 9.11
CA ASP A 21 11.17 1.64 9.04
C ASP A 21 10.94 0.15 8.75
N ALA A 22 11.99 -0.58 8.34
CA ALA A 22 11.96 -2.02 8.15
C ALA A 22 11.48 -2.77 9.40
N GLU A 23 11.89 -2.32 10.59
CA GLU A 23 11.49 -2.94 11.85
C GLU A 23 9.97 -2.86 12.07
N SER A 24 9.38 -1.68 11.84
CA SER A 24 7.94 -1.49 11.96
C SER A 24 7.16 -2.27 10.91
N LEU A 25 7.63 -2.24 9.66
CA LEU A 25 7.01 -2.99 8.56
C LEU A 25 7.04 -4.50 8.84
N ARG A 26 8.19 -5.02 9.30
CA ARG A 26 8.35 -6.42 9.67
C ARG A 26 7.34 -6.83 10.75
N LYS A 27 7.21 -6.01 11.80
CA LYS A 27 6.27 -6.25 12.90
C LYS A 27 4.81 -6.30 12.40
N TRP A 28 4.42 -5.38 11.52
CA TRP A 28 3.05 -5.37 10.99
C TRP A 28 2.77 -6.59 10.11
N LEU A 29 3.72 -6.99 9.27
CA LEU A 29 3.57 -8.17 8.40
C LEU A 29 3.55 -9.50 9.16
N ASP A 30 4.02 -9.54 10.41
CA ASP A 30 3.86 -10.70 11.30
C ASP A 30 2.48 -10.78 11.97
N GLU A 31 1.68 -9.73 11.89
CA GLU A 31 0.31 -9.74 12.44
C GLU A 31 -0.59 -10.64 11.58
N PRO A 32 -1.27 -11.67 12.16
CA PRO A 32 -2.03 -12.64 11.37
C PRO A 32 -3.10 -12.03 10.46
N ASP A 33 -3.80 -11.00 10.93
CA ASP A 33 -4.85 -10.33 10.17
C ASP A 33 -4.29 -9.49 9.02
N ILE A 34 -3.07 -8.97 9.15
CA ILE A 34 -2.35 -8.29 8.07
C ILE A 34 -1.81 -9.31 7.09
N LEU A 35 -1.18 -10.38 7.59
CA LEU A 35 -0.54 -11.39 6.76
C LEU A 35 -1.52 -12.05 5.78
N ARG A 36 -2.78 -12.22 6.18
CA ARG A 36 -3.85 -12.73 5.29
C ARG A 36 -4.08 -11.88 4.02
N ALA A 37 -3.68 -10.62 4.05
CA ALA A 37 -3.77 -9.71 2.90
C ALA A 37 -2.53 -9.74 2.00
N PHE A 38 -1.58 -10.64 2.27
CA PHE A 38 -0.30 -10.78 1.57
C PHE A 38 0.01 -12.25 1.30
N PRO A 39 0.87 -12.56 0.29
CA PRO A 39 1.12 -13.95 -0.12
C PRO A 39 2.12 -14.70 0.76
N MET A 40 2.75 -14.04 1.73
CA MET A 40 3.79 -14.68 2.55
C MET A 40 3.17 -15.63 3.57
N ALA A 41 3.82 -16.77 3.78
CA ALA A 41 3.38 -17.82 4.70
C ALA A 41 4.38 -18.06 5.86
N ASP A 42 5.65 -17.67 5.70
CA ASP A 42 6.69 -17.91 6.68
C ASP A 42 7.57 -16.67 6.95
N PRO A 43 8.36 -16.67 8.05
CA PRO A 43 9.21 -15.54 8.42
C PRO A 43 10.27 -15.16 7.37
N LEU A 44 10.78 -16.09 6.56
CA LEU A 44 11.78 -15.80 5.54
C LEU A 44 11.14 -15.04 4.38
N GLU A 45 9.95 -15.44 3.96
CA GLU A 45 9.17 -14.73 2.94
C GLU A 45 8.78 -13.32 3.41
N VAL A 46 8.44 -13.17 4.69
CA VAL A 46 8.19 -11.84 5.29
C VAL A 46 9.45 -10.98 5.25
N ASP A 47 10.60 -11.51 5.64
CA ASP A 47 11.87 -10.77 5.61
C ASP A 47 12.24 -10.32 4.19
N ASP A 48 12.03 -11.15 3.18
CA ASP A 48 12.29 -10.80 1.78
C ASP A 48 11.31 -9.74 1.27
N SER A 49 10.04 -9.83 1.67
CA SER A 49 9.04 -8.81 1.37
C SER A 49 9.42 -7.45 1.99
N VAL A 50 9.85 -7.43 3.26
CA VAL A 50 10.33 -6.21 3.93
C VAL A 50 11.50 -5.59 3.18
N LYS A 51 12.52 -6.39 2.82
CA LYS A 51 13.67 -5.91 2.04
C LYS A 51 13.21 -5.30 0.71
N HIS A 52 12.28 -5.96 0.02
CA HIS A 52 11.75 -5.47 -1.24
C HIS A 52 11.05 -4.11 -1.08
N TRP A 53 10.13 -3.97 -0.13
CA TRP A 53 9.41 -2.72 0.11
C TRP A 53 10.38 -1.57 0.48
N ILE A 54 11.28 -1.81 1.41
CA ILE A 54 12.26 -0.81 1.88
C ILE A 54 13.25 -0.42 0.77
N SER A 55 13.54 -1.31 -0.18
CA SER A 55 14.48 -1.02 -1.26
C SER A 55 14.09 0.20 -2.11
N PHE A 56 12.80 0.54 -2.16
CA PHE A 56 12.29 1.70 -2.88
C PHE A 56 12.53 3.03 -2.15
N SER A 57 12.89 3.01 -0.87
CA SER A 57 13.23 4.21 -0.10
C SER A 57 14.40 4.99 -0.70
N LYS A 58 15.37 4.30 -1.29
CA LYS A 58 16.52 4.91 -1.99
C LYS A 58 16.13 5.81 -3.17
N TYR A 59 14.96 5.58 -3.76
CA TYR A 59 14.41 6.39 -4.85
C TYR A 59 13.47 7.50 -4.36
N LYS A 60 13.22 7.58 -3.04
CA LYS A 60 12.19 8.45 -2.45
C LYS A 60 10.79 8.17 -3.02
N SER A 61 10.53 6.92 -3.38
CA SER A 61 9.23 6.46 -3.91
C SER A 61 8.36 5.79 -2.85
N SER A 62 8.72 5.93 -1.59
CA SER A 62 7.98 5.40 -0.43
C SER A 62 7.76 6.47 0.62
N LEU A 63 6.59 6.43 1.26
CA LEU A 63 6.17 7.33 2.34
C LEU A 63 5.84 6.53 3.59
N THR A 64 6.26 7.03 4.75
CA THR A 64 5.91 6.49 6.07
C THR A 64 5.04 7.50 6.81
N ALA A 65 3.91 7.03 7.32
CA ALA A 65 3.04 7.78 8.22
C ALA A 65 3.52 7.59 9.66
N LEU A 66 3.57 8.68 10.41
CA LEU A 66 3.99 8.74 11.81
C LEU A 66 2.86 9.26 12.67
N SER A 67 2.66 8.63 13.83
CA SER A 67 1.86 9.16 14.93
C SER A 67 2.78 9.32 16.13
N ASP A 68 2.86 10.53 16.68
CA ASP A 68 3.78 10.86 17.78
C ASP A 68 5.22 10.39 17.51
N GLY A 69 5.69 10.58 16.28
CA GLY A 69 7.04 10.20 15.85
C GLY A 69 7.25 8.70 15.59
N LYS A 70 6.23 7.85 15.79
CA LYS A 70 6.31 6.40 15.56
C LYS A 70 5.64 6.00 14.26
N PRO A 71 6.24 5.12 13.45
CA PRO A 71 5.62 4.62 12.23
C PRO A 71 4.27 3.93 12.50
N CYS A 72 3.25 4.28 11.71
CA CYS A 72 1.91 3.69 11.79
C CYS A 72 1.35 3.25 10.43
N GLY A 73 2.07 3.51 9.35
CA GLY A 73 1.73 3.04 8.01
C GLY A 73 2.85 3.31 7.01
N LEU A 74 2.86 2.58 5.90
CA LEU A 74 3.83 2.72 4.83
C LEU A 74 3.14 2.54 3.47
N ALA A 75 3.47 3.39 2.51
CA ALA A 75 3.04 3.25 1.13
C ALA A 75 4.23 3.36 0.17
N THR A 76 4.26 2.51 -0.84
CA THR A 76 5.38 2.40 -1.77
C THR A 76 4.90 2.41 -3.22
N LEU A 77 5.60 3.16 -4.06
CA LEU A 77 5.53 3.06 -5.51
C LEU A 77 6.63 2.11 -5.98
N CYS A 78 6.23 0.93 -6.43
CA CYS A 78 7.15 -0.06 -7.00
C CYS A 78 7.46 0.34 -8.44
N LEU A 79 8.51 1.14 -8.61
CA LEU A 79 8.92 1.69 -9.92
C LEU A 79 9.37 0.56 -10.86
N MET A 80 8.93 0.63 -12.12
CA MET A 80 9.27 -0.36 -13.11
C MET A 80 10.65 -0.10 -13.72
N PRO A 81 11.51 -1.13 -13.84
CA PRO A 81 12.88 -0.95 -14.34
C PRO A 81 12.95 -0.85 -15.88
N TYR A 82 11.90 -1.24 -16.59
CA TYR A 82 11.87 -1.28 -18.05
C TYR A 82 11.24 -0.02 -18.62
N ARG A 83 11.90 0.61 -19.61
CA ARG A 83 11.46 1.85 -20.23
C ARG A 83 10.02 1.80 -20.76
N LYS A 84 9.60 0.69 -21.36
CA LYS A 84 8.24 0.52 -21.88
C LYS A 84 7.17 0.42 -20.79
N LEU A 85 7.55 0.16 -19.53
CA LEU A 85 6.67 0.05 -18.38
C LEU A 85 6.80 1.25 -17.43
N ALA A 86 7.72 2.19 -17.71
CA ALA A 86 8.04 3.29 -16.79
C ALA A 86 6.90 4.31 -16.61
N HIS A 87 5.85 4.26 -17.44
CA HIS A 87 4.66 5.08 -17.32
C HIS A 87 3.68 4.58 -16.24
N GLN A 88 3.88 3.37 -15.73
CA GLN A 88 3.03 2.75 -14.72
C GLN A 88 3.82 2.26 -13.51
N CYS A 89 3.18 2.14 -12.37
CA CYS A 89 3.77 1.45 -11.23
C CYS A 89 2.70 0.81 -10.33
N LEU A 90 3.13 -0.26 -9.64
CA LEU A 90 2.35 -0.87 -8.57
C LEU A 90 2.42 0.02 -7.34
N VAL A 91 1.27 0.30 -6.73
CA VAL A 91 1.19 0.92 -5.41
C VAL A 91 0.87 -0.14 -4.37
N SER A 92 1.66 -0.17 -3.32
CA SER A 92 1.44 -1.02 -2.14
C SER A 92 1.26 -0.14 -0.91
N ILE A 93 0.33 -0.50 -0.04
CA ILE A 93 0.03 0.26 1.17
C ILE A 93 -0.27 -0.68 2.33
N ILE A 94 0.23 -0.35 3.50
CA ILE A 94 -0.06 -1.02 4.76
C ILE A 94 -0.29 0.03 5.86
N VAL A 95 -1.29 -0.21 6.71
CA VAL A 95 -1.55 0.59 7.91
C VAL A 95 -1.62 -0.37 9.08
N SER A 96 -0.88 -0.07 10.16
CA SER A 96 -0.90 -0.88 11.37
C SER A 96 -2.32 -0.98 11.93
N GLU A 97 -2.63 -2.08 12.60
CA GLU A 97 -3.99 -2.39 13.06
C GLU A 97 -4.61 -1.27 13.90
N ASP A 98 -3.84 -0.74 14.86
CA ASP A 98 -4.27 0.33 15.76
C ASP A 98 -4.66 1.64 15.05
N PHE A 99 -4.22 1.83 13.80
CA PHE A 99 -4.43 3.06 13.03
C PHE A 99 -5.36 2.88 11.83
N ARG A 100 -5.95 1.70 11.65
CA ARG A 100 -6.98 1.46 10.63
C ARG A 100 -8.27 2.20 10.96
N ASN A 101 -9.05 2.52 9.93
CA ASN A 101 -10.33 3.25 10.03
C ASN A 101 -10.23 4.64 10.70
N LYS A 102 -9.01 5.19 10.81
CA LYS A 102 -8.74 6.52 11.38
C LYS A 102 -8.29 7.54 10.33
N GLY A 103 -8.51 7.25 9.05
CA GLY A 103 -8.16 8.14 7.93
C GLY A 103 -6.70 8.07 7.46
N VAL A 104 -5.82 7.29 8.12
CA VAL A 104 -4.40 7.17 7.75
C VAL A 104 -4.23 6.65 6.33
N GLY A 105 -4.95 5.61 5.94
CA GLY A 105 -4.92 5.07 4.58
C GLY A 105 -5.34 6.11 3.53
N THR A 106 -6.35 6.92 3.83
CA THR A 106 -6.81 8.03 2.96
C THR A 106 -5.72 9.09 2.80
N LEU A 107 -5.09 9.50 3.92
CA LEU A 107 -4.00 10.47 3.90
C LEU A 107 -2.81 9.96 3.07
N MET A 108 -2.43 8.70 3.27
CA MET A 108 -1.32 8.08 2.55
C MET A 108 -1.62 7.95 1.06
N MET A 109 -2.83 7.50 0.68
CA MET A 109 -3.23 7.38 -0.73
C MET A 109 -3.22 8.73 -1.45
N ASN A 110 -3.70 9.81 -0.83
CA ASN A 110 -3.64 11.15 -1.41
C ASN A 110 -2.18 11.56 -1.71
N ASN A 111 -1.29 11.34 -0.76
CA ASN A 111 0.10 11.76 -0.89
C ASN A 111 0.91 10.88 -1.84
N ILE A 112 0.70 9.55 -1.83
CA ILE A 112 1.42 8.65 -2.74
C ILE A 112 0.98 8.85 -4.20
N ILE A 113 -0.30 9.12 -4.44
CA ILE A 113 -0.83 9.47 -5.76
C ILE A 113 -0.24 10.81 -6.24
N HIS A 114 -0.18 11.82 -5.35
CA HIS A 114 0.47 13.08 -5.67
C HIS A 114 1.94 12.90 -6.01
N LEU A 115 2.67 12.11 -5.23
CA LEU A 115 4.08 11.78 -5.49
C LEU A 115 4.26 11.09 -6.85
N ALA A 116 3.41 10.10 -7.15
CA ALA A 116 3.42 9.38 -8.43
C ALA A 116 3.25 10.34 -9.62
N LYS A 117 2.22 11.18 -9.57
CA LYS A 117 1.87 12.09 -10.66
C LYS A 117 2.87 13.24 -10.81
N SER A 118 3.17 13.94 -9.71
CA SER A 118 3.90 15.21 -9.76
C SER A 118 5.41 15.04 -9.83
N TYR A 119 5.96 14.02 -9.17
CA TYR A 119 7.40 13.79 -9.11
C TYR A 119 7.87 12.74 -10.11
N PHE A 120 7.23 11.56 -10.12
CA PHE A 120 7.62 10.45 -10.98
C PHE A 120 6.98 10.49 -12.36
N ARG A 121 5.97 11.37 -12.59
CA ARG A 121 5.23 11.50 -13.85
C ARG A 121 4.61 10.17 -14.31
N ILE A 122 4.16 9.38 -13.34
CA ILE A 122 3.43 8.13 -13.61
C ILE A 122 2.07 8.49 -14.20
N GLU A 123 1.68 7.78 -15.24
CA GLU A 123 0.40 7.95 -15.94
C GLU A 123 -0.66 6.97 -15.42
N VAL A 124 -0.24 5.77 -15.00
CA VAL A 124 -1.12 4.71 -14.53
C VAL A 124 -0.61 4.13 -13.20
N LEU A 125 -1.47 4.16 -12.19
CA LEU A 125 -1.26 3.37 -10.98
C LEU A 125 -2.07 2.09 -11.07
N TYR A 126 -1.49 0.97 -10.67
CA TYR A 126 -2.23 -0.26 -10.44
C TYR A 126 -1.92 -0.82 -9.06
N LEU A 127 -2.81 -1.64 -8.56
CA LEU A 127 -2.65 -2.38 -7.33
C LEU A 127 -3.23 -3.78 -7.46
N GLU A 128 -2.80 -4.64 -6.59
CA GLU A 128 -3.30 -6.00 -6.45
C GLU A 128 -3.90 -6.16 -5.07
N VAL A 129 -5.11 -6.68 -4.99
CA VAL A 129 -5.83 -6.88 -3.73
C VAL A 129 -6.56 -8.21 -3.76
N TYR A 130 -6.61 -8.92 -2.62
CA TYR A 130 -7.30 -10.21 -2.56
C TYR A 130 -8.80 -10.02 -2.36
N GLU A 131 -9.57 -10.96 -2.90
CA GLU A 131 -11.01 -11.02 -2.72
C GLU A 131 -11.37 -10.97 -1.23
N GLY A 132 -12.38 -10.15 -0.89
CA GLY A 132 -12.82 -9.97 0.51
C GLY A 132 -12.01 -8.94 1.31
N ASN A 133 -10.94 -8.36 0.78
CA ASN A 133 -10.17 -7.35 1.50
C ASN A 133 -10.98 -6.04 1.64
N PRO A 134 -11.20 -5.53 2.86
CA PRO A 134 -11.97 -4.30 3.09
C PRO A 134 -11.33 -3.04 2.45
N ALA A 135 -10.05 -3.06 2.11
CA ALA A 135 -9.37 -1.94 1.44
C ALA A 135 -9.89 -1.69 0.00
N ILE A 136 -10.60 -2.63 -0.62
CA ILE A 136 -11.21 -2.46 -1.95
C ILE A 136 -12.10 -1.21 -1.99
N SER A 137 -12.87 -0.96 -0.92
CA SER A 137 -13.72 0.23 -0.82
C SER A 137 -12.92 1.53 -0.81
N LEU A 138 -11.74 1.55 -0.18
CA LEU A 138 -10.82 2.68 -0.22
C LEU A 138 -10.34 2.93 -1.66
N TYR A 139 -9.92 1.89 -2.36
CA TYR A 139 -9.40 2.01 -3.73
C TYR A 139 -10.47 2.53 -4.70
N HIS A 140 -11.72 2.04 -4.60
CA HIS A 140 -12.83 2.59 -5.39
C HIS A 140 -13.05 4.09 -5.14
N ARG A 141 -13.00 4.55 -3.88
CA ARG A 141 -13.11 5.98 -3.55
C ARG A 141 -11.99 6.82 -4.18
N PHE A 142 -10.82 6.23 -4.38
CA PHE A 142 -9.70 6.86 -5.08
C PHE A 142 -9.74 6.69 -6.59
N GLY A 143 -10.84 6.17 -7.16
CA GLY A 143 -11.05 6.06 -8.60
C GLY A 143 -10.33 4.90 -9.26
N PHE A 144 -9.82 3.94 -8.49
CA PHE A 144 -9.34 2.67 -9.04
C PHE A 144 -10.51 1.83 -9.54
N LYS A 145 -10.34 1.19 -10.68
CA LYS A 145 -11.32 0.30 -11.32
C LYS A 145 -10.72 -1.09 -11.47
N GLU A 146 -11.55 -2.10 -11.27
CA GLU A 146 -11.16 -3.49 -11.51
C GLU A 146 -10.93 -3.73 -13.02
N VAL A 147 -9.78 -4.27 -13.37
CA VAL A 147 -9.39 -4.56 -14.76
C VAL A 147 -9.10 -6.04 -14.98
N GLY A 148 -8.96 -6.81 -13.92
CA GLY A 148 -8.74 -8.25 -13.98
C GLY A 148 -8.98 -8.96 -12.65
N ASN A 149 -9.28 -10.26 -12.74
CA ASN A 149 -9.44 -11.13 -11.58
C ASN A 149 -8.83 -12.50 -11.89
N GLN A 150 -7.85 -12.90 -11.05
CA GLN A 150 -7.25 -14.23 -11.10
C GLN A 150 -7.83 -15.07 -9.97
N LYS A 151 -8.83 -15.91 -10.29
CA LYS A 151 -9.65 -16.64 -9.31
C LYS A 151 -8.88 -17.58 -8.38
N CYS A 152 -7.87 -18.24 -8.90
CA CYS A 152 -7.07 -19.22 -8.16
C CYS A 152 -5.63 -18.72 -7.99
N PHE A 153 -5.47 -17.50 -7.46
CA PHE A 153 -4.14 -16.89 -7.32
C PHE A 153 -3.35 -17.49 -6.17
N MET A 154 -3.96 -17.63 -5.02
CA MET A 154 -3.34 -18.16 -3.80
C MET A 154 -4.12 -19.39 -3.33
N LYS A 155 -3.43 -20.35 -2.75
CA LYS A 155 -4.04 -21.52 -2.12
C LYS A 155 -3.66 -21.56 -0.66
N GLU A 156 -4.66 -21.58 0.22
CA GLU A 156 -4.52 -21.70 1.67
C GLU A 156 -5.52 -22.75 2.17
N ASP A 157 -5.07 -23.72 2.95
CA ASP A 157 -5.92 -24.80 3.53
C ASP A 157 -6.90 -25.45 2.53
N ASP A 158 -6.40 -25.76 1.32
CA ASP A 158 -7.18 -26.32 0.19
C ASP A 158 -8.23 -25.38 -0.43
N GLU A 159 -8.33 -24.15 0.01
CA GLU A 159 -9.16 -23.10 -0.60
C GLU A 159 -8.36 -22.20 -1.53
N TYR A 160 -8.98 -21.75 -2.62
CA TYR A 160 -8.40 -20.76 -3.51
C TYR A 160 -8.87 -19.36 -3.15
N ILE A 161 -7.92 -18.41 -3.10
CA ILE A 161 -8.20 -17.00 -2.90
C ILE A 161 -7.89 -16.27 -4.19
N GLY A 162 -8.85 -15.49 -4.67
CA GLY A 162 -8.70 -14.70 -5.89
C GLY A 162 -7.94 -13.40 -5.65
N LYS A 163 -7.26 -12.94 -6.71
CA LYS A 163 -6.59 -11.64 -6.75
C LYS A 163 -7.27 -10.72 -7.76
N ILE A 164 -7.68 -9.56 -7.30
CA ILE A 164 -8.24 -8.49 -8.12
C ILE A 164 -7.13 -7.51 -8.49
N ILE A 165 -7.02 -7.19 -9.77
CA ILE A 165 -6.12 -6.15 -10.27
C ILE A 165 -6.96 -4.91 -10.53
N MET A 166 -6.54 -3.79 -9.93
CA MET A 166 -7.22 -2.51 -10.08
C MET A 166 -6.28 -1.47 -10.68
N GLU A 167 -6.79 -0.62 -11.55
CA GLU A 167 -6.03 0.46 -12.19
C GLU A 167 -6.69 1.82 -11.99
N ARG A 168 -5.86 2.84 -11.99
CA ARG A 168 -6.25 4.25 -12.05
C ARG A 168 -5.35 5.01 -13.01
N ILE A 169 -5.93 5.70 -14.00
CA ILE A 169 -5.25 6.69 -14.85
C ILE A 169 -5.17 8.00 -14.05
N LEU A 170 -3.98 8.63 -13.98
CA LEU A 170 -3.70 9.82 -13.16
C LEU A 170 -3.92 11.15 -13.91
#